data_ac1e9cda9392fe2a4b92b253f40b86d7
#
_entry.id   ac1e9cda9392fe2a4b92b253f40b86d7
#
_cell.length_a   1.000
_cell.length_b   1.000
_cell.length_c   1.000
_cell.angle_alpha   90.00
_cell.angle_beta   90.00
_cell.angle_gamma   90.00
#
_symmetry.space_group_name_H-M   'P 1'
#
loop_
_entity.id
_entity.type
_entity.pdbx_description
1 polymer ?
#
loop_
_entity_poly.entity_id
_entity_poly.type
_entity_poly.pdbx_seq_one_letter_code
_entity_poly.pdbx_strand_id
1 'polypeptide(L)'
;MTNNVSVLQSMRLPFLVLPPVCVLLAMSIASYQQVDFSVAHVVISLIGALAAHIAVNTINEYQDFKSGLDFKTKPTPFSGGSGLLPANPNFAKKVFMVSVIALLVTIIIGCYFVYHYGREILPLGLIGLLIIVTYTKWINRSALLCLIAPGLGFGTFIVGGSYFCITGEFNNSMWLITIIPFLTINNLLLLNQYPDIDADKSVGRNHFPIKYGVKASTAVYILFSVSAQLLLIYLVISAQLPSYALFAILPMLLSYIAVVGMLKLGKDIASQPQFLAANVACSILTPLVLAITLLF
;
A
#
# COMPACT_ATOMS: atom_id res chain seq x y z
N MET A 1 8.01 -10.34 30.41
CA MET A 1 6.95 -10.73 29.44
C MET A 1 7.64 -11.47 28.31
N THR A 2 7.44 -12.77 28.18
CA THR A 2 7.96 -13.57 27.07
C THR A 2 7.24 -13.10 25.80
N ASN A 3 7.91 -12.28 24.98
CA ASN A 3 7.39 -11.97 23.65
C ASN A 3 7.26 -13.28 22.89
N ASN A 4 6.03 -13.76 22.71
CA ASN A 4 5.76 -14.93 21.85
C ASN A 4 6.25 -14.58 20.43
N VAL A 5 7.43 -15.06 20.09
CA VAL A 5 8.00 -14.90 18.75
C VAL A 5 7.13 -15.67 17.77
N SER A 6 6.56 -14.96 16.80
CA SER A 6 5.63 -15.54 15.83
C SER A 6 5.94 -15.07 14.41
N VAL A 7 5.74 -15.97 13.45
CA VAL A 7 5.81 -15.66 12.01
C VAL A 7 4.87 -14.49 11.62
N LEU A 8 3.81 -14.24 12.40
CA LEU A 8 2.90 -13.13 12.17
C LEU A 8 3.59 -11.76 12.11
N GLN A 9 4.74 -11.60 12.81
CA GLN A 9 5.50 -10.34 12.77
C GLN A 9 6.00 -10.01 11.35
N SER A 10 6.38 -11.04 10.56
CA SER A 10 6.81 -10.85 9.16
C SER A 10 5.70 -10.38 8.21
N MET A 11 4.43 -10.53 8.62
CA MET A 11 3.27 -10.06 7.84
C MET A 11 3.04 -8.55 7.99
N ARG A 12 3.77 -7.88 8.91
CA ARG A 12 3.61 -6.45 9.23
C ARG A 12 2.16 -6.09 9.58
N LEU A 13 1.63 -6.73 10.64
CA LEU A 13 0.23 -6.61 11.09
C LEU A 13 -0.34 -5.17 11.10
N PRO A 14 0.40 -4.11 11.52
CA PRO A 14 -0.15 -2.75 11.50
C PRO A 14 -0.55 -2.27 10.10
N PHE A 15 0.06 -2.79 9.05
CA PHE A 15 -0.24 -2.43 7.66
C PHE A 15 -1.28 -3.34 7.01
N LEU A 16 -1.66 -4.45 7.66
CA LEU A 16 -2.73 -5.33 7.16
C LEU A 16 -4.12 -4.67 7.19
N VAL A 17 -4.25 -3.47 7.74
CA VAL A 17 -5.47 -2.67 7.66
C VAL A 17 -5.69 -2.05 6.28
N LEU A 18 -4.64 -1.86 5.47
CA LEU A 18 -4.75 -1.22 4.14
C LEU A 18 -5.62 -2.02 3.15
N PRO A 19 -5.41 -3.35 2.94
CA PRO A 19 -6.26 -4.11 2.03
C PRO A 19 -7.75 -4.06 2.38
N PRO A 20 -8.20 -4.28 3.63
CA PRO A 20 -9.61 -4.12 4.01
C PRO A 20 -10.18 -2.75 3.67
N VAL A 21 -9.44 -1.69 3.93
CA VAL A 21 -9.87 -0.32 3.62
C VAL A 21 -10.00 -0.11 2.11
N CYS A 22 -9.07 -0.64 1.31
CA CYS A 22 -9.14 -0.55 -0.15
C CYS A 22 -10.31 -1.36 -0.72
N VAL A 23 -10.57 -2.57 -0.20
CA VAL A 23 -11.73 -3.39 -0.61
C VAL A 23 -13.04 -2.73 -0.20
N LEU A 24 -13.09 -2.15 1.01
CA LEU A 24 -14.24 -1.36 1.47
C LEU A 24 -14.50 -0.18 0.53
N LEU A 25 -13.46 0.55 0.11
CA LEU A 25 -13.60 1.65 -0.85
C LEU A 25 -14.15 1.14 -2.19
N ALA A 26 -13.65 0.01 -2.70
CA ALA A 26 -14.16 -0.59 -3.93
C ALA A 26 -15.66 -0.93 -3.83
N MET A 27 -16.06 -1.57 -2.73
CA MET A 27 -17.46 -1.89 -2.45
C MET A 27 -18.32 -0.61 -2.35
N SER A 28 -17.81 0.42 -1.65
CA SER A 28 -18.54 1.67 -1.49
C SER A 28 -18.72 2.42 -2.82
N ILE A 29 -17.72 2.36 -3.71
CA ILE A 29 -17.84 2.92 -5.08
C ILE A 29 -18.95 2.18 -5.84
N ALA A 30 -18.98 0.84 -5.80
CA ALA A 30 -20.03 0.05 -6.46
C ALA A 30 -21.42 0.40 -5.89
N SER A 31 -21.55 0.50 -4.56
CA SER A 31 -22.80 0.89 -3.90
C SER A 31 -23.25 2.28 -4.31
N TYR A 32 -22.35 3.27 -4.30
CA TYR A 32 -22.66 4.64 -4.72
C TYR A 32 -23.11 4.74 -6.18
N GLN A 33 -22.51 3.95 -7.05
CA GLN A 33 -22.87 3.86 -8.48
C GLN A 33 -24.11 3.01 -8.73
N GLN A 34 -24.74 2.47 -7.68
CA GLN A 34 -25.93 1.61 -7.75
C GLN A 34 -25.71 0.37 -8.63
N VAL A 35 -24.48 -0.15 -8.68
CA VAL A 35 -24.15 -1.40 -9.36
C VAL A 35 -24.44 -2.55 -8.42
N ASP A 36 -25.20 -3.52 -8.87
CA ASP A 36 -25.46 -4.75 -8.12
C ASP A 36 -24.18 -5.54 -7.90
N PHE A 37 -24.00 -6.06 -6.70
CA PHE A 37 -22.82 -6.85 -6.38
C PHE A 37 -23.07 -7.97 -5.38
N SER A 38 -22.21 -8.98 -5.40
CA SER A 38 -22.25 -10.11 -4.50
C SER A 38 -21.41 -9.87 -3.24
N VAL A 39 -22.02 -9.96 -2.06
CA VAL A 39 -21.30 -9.92 -0.76
C VAL A 39 -20.27 -11.06 -0.66
N ALA A 40 -20.55 -12.22 -1.24
CA ALA A 40 -19.58 -13.32 -1.29
C ALA A 40 -18.32 -12.91 -2.06
N HIS A 41 -18.46 -12.19 -3.19
CA HIS A 41 -17.32 -11.68 -3.95
C HIS A 41 -16.52 -10.60 -3.20
N VAL A 42 -17.19 -9.78 -2.37
CA VAL A 42 -16.49 -8.85 -1.46
C VAL A 42 -15.58 -9.62 -0.50
N VAL A 43 -16.09 -10.68 0.13
CA VAL A 43 -15.31 -11.50 1.07
C VAL A 43 -14.16 -12.23 0.37
N ILE A 44 -14.40 -12.83 -0.80
CA ILE A 44 -13.35 -13.51 -1.58
C ILE A 44 -12.28 -12.52 -2.03
N SER A 45 -12.68 -11.35 -2.50
CA SER A 45 -11.76 -10.26 -2.89
C SER A 45 -10.92 -9.77 -1.70
N LEU A 46 -11.53 -9.62 -0.53
CA LEU A 46 -10.82 -9.28 0.71
C LEU A 46 -9.76 -10.32 1.08
N ILE A 47 -10.08 -11.61 1.00
CA ILE A 47 -9.12 -12.69 1.27
C ILE A 47 -7.97 -12.63 0.26
N GLY A 48 -8.25 -12.39 -1.04
CA GLY A 48 -7.25 -12.22 -2.08
C GLY A 48 -6.33 -11.02 -1.85
N ALA A 49 -6.89 -9.88 -1.48
CA ALA A 49 -6.15 -8.66 -1.18
C ALA A 49 -5.25 -8.82 0.05
N LEU A 50 -5.75 -9.44 1.12
CA LEU A 50 -4.96 -9.75 2.32
C LEU A 50 -3.83 -10.73 1.98
N ALA A 51 -4.11 -11.78 1.21
CA ALA A 51 -3.10 -12.75 0.78
C ALA A 51 -2.00 -12.08 -0.05
N ALA A 52 -2.36 -11.22 -1.02
CA ALA A 52 -1.41 -10.46 -1.83
C ALA A 52 -0.50 -9.58 -0.96
N HIS A 53 -1.08 -8.90 0.04
CA HIS A 53 -0.31 -8.04 0.96
C HIS A 53 0.60 -8.86 1.88
N ILE A 54 0.13 -9.99 2.41
CA ILE A 54 0.96 -10.93 3.18
C ILE A 54 2.11 -11.45 2.32
N ALA A 55 1.84 -11.83 1.07
CA ALA A 55 2.86 -12.34 0.16
C ALA A 55 3.98 -11.32 -0.05
N VAL A 56 3.66 -10.06 -0.42
CA VAL A 56 4.69 -9.04 -0.67
C VAL A 56 5.51 -8.72 0.58
N ASN A 57 4.89 -8.65 1.76
CA ASN A 57 5.59 -8.37 3.02
C ASN A 57 6.52 -9.51 3.43
N THR A 58 6.05 -10.76 3.34
CA THR A 58 6.85 -11.92 3.75
C THR A 58 7.95 -12.25 2.73
N ILE A 59 7.73 -12.02 1.42
CA ILE A 59 8.79 -12.07 0.40
C ILE A 59 9.84 -10.99 0.71
N ASN A 60 9.41 -9.77 1.01
CA ASN A 60 10.31 -8.67 1.36
C ASN A 60 11.16 -9.02 2.58
N GLU A 61 10.55 -9.42 3.70
CA GLU A 61 11.23 -9.83 4.92
C GLU A 61 12.28 -10.95 4.67
N TYR A 62 11.90 -11.98 3.90
CA TYR A 62 12.81 -13.07 3.57
C TYR A 62 13.99 -12.62 2.69
N GLN A 63 13.73 -11.78 1.68
CA GLN A 63 14.78 -11.30 0.78
C GLN A 63 15.72 -10.29 1.45
N ASP A 64 15.20 -9.43 2.32
CA ASP A 64 15.99 -8.46 3.08
C ASP A 64 16.89 -9.15 4.11
N PHE A 65 16.38 -10.18 4.78
CA PHE A 65 17.22 -11.04 5.62
C PHE A 65 18.33 -11.72 4.81
N LYS A 66 18.02 -12.29 3.63
CA LYS A 66 19.01 -12.98 2.77
C LYS A 66 20.05 -12.02 2.18
N SER A 67 19.69 -10.78 1.91
CA SER A 67 20.63 -9.74 1.44
C SER A 67 21.50 -9.16 2.56
N GLY A 68 21.19 -9.46 3.81
CA GLY A 68 21.86 -8.88 4.98
C GLY A 68 21.41 -7.47 5.33
N LEU A 69 20.36 -6.93 4.66
CA LEU A 69 19.84 -5.60 4.94
C LEU A 69 19.29 -5.49 6.36
N ASP A 70 18.50 -6.47 6.79
CA ASP A 70 17.83 -6.46 8.09
C ASP A 70 18.82 -6.44 9.29
N PHE A 71 20.09 -6.78 9.08
CA PHE A 71 21.15 -6.62 10.09
C PHE A 71 21.72 -5.20 10.15
N LYS A 72 21.40 -4.35 9.17
CA LYS A 72 21.90 -2.97 9.05
C LYS A 72 20.84 -1.92 9.36
N THR A 73 19.56 -2.31 9.33
CA THR A 73 18.44 -1.44 9.68
C THR A 73 18.11 -1.49 11.14
N LYS A 74 17.55 -0.39 11.66
CA LYS A 74 16.98 -0.34 13.02
C LYS A 74 15.45 -0.42 12.90
N PRO A 75 14.81 -1.51 13.34
CA PRO A 75 13.37 -1.63 13.30
C PRO A 75 12.68 -0.49 14.03
N THR A 76 11.71 0.14 13.36
CA THR A 76 10.77 1.09 13.93
C THR A 76 9.36 0.57 13.70
N PRO A 77 8.32 1.16 14.31
CA PRO A 77 6.94 0.77 13.99
C PRO A 77 6.56 0.95 12.51
N PHE A 78 7.34 1.74 11.74
CA PHE A 78 7.00 2.16 10.38
C PHE A 78 8.04 1.77 9.31
N SER A 79 9.27 1.44 9.71
CA SER A 79 10.40 1.16 8.79
C SER A 79 11.37 0.11 9.38
N GLY A 80 12.38 -0.32 8.59
CA GLY A 80 13.48 -1.16 9.07
C GLY A 80 13.16 -2.66 9.23
N GLY A 81 12.10 -3.18 8.59
CA GLY A 81 11.71 -4.59 8.71
C GLY A 81 11.00 -4.91 10.03
N SER A 82 10.69 -6.19 10.27
CA SER A 82 10.04 -6.63 11.52
C SER A 82 11.05 -6.92 12.64
N GLY A 83 12.32 -7.09 12.30
CA GLY A 83 13.36 -7.59 13.21
C GLY A 83 13.26 -9.07 13.58
N LEU A 84 12.24 -9.80 13.06
CA LEU A 84 12.03 -11.21 13.36
C LEU A 84 13.21 -12.08 12.95
N LEU A 85 13.60 -12.01 11.68
CA LEU A 85 14.60 -12.90 11.11
C LEU A 85 16.03 -12.65 11.61
N PRO A 86 16.49 -11.41 11.80
CA PRO A 86 17.77 -11.16 12.46
C PRO A 86 17.85 -11.75 13.87
N ALA A 87 16.76 -11.63 14.65
CA ALA A 87 16.71 -12.18 16.00
C ALA A 87 16.49 -13.70 16.02
N ASN A 88 15.81 -14.26 15.01
CA ASN A 88 15.41 -15.66 14.96
C ASN A 88 15.58 -16.25 13.56
N PRO A 89 16.80 -16.53 13.07
CA PRO A 89 17.06 -17.02 11.71
C PRO A 89 16.35 -18.34 11.35
N ASN A 90 16.04 -19.17 12.35
CA ASN A 90 15.33 -20.43 12.17
C ASN A 90 13.90 -20.26 11.61
N PHE A 91 13.31 -19.06 11.71
CA PHE A 91 12.01 -18.75 11.11
C PHE A 91 12.07 -18.50 9.60
N ALA A 92 13.25 -18.34 8.99
CA ALA A 92 13.38 -17.98 7.57
C ALA A 92 12.63 -18.95 6.64
N LYS A 93 12.72 -20.27 6.88
CA LYS A 93 11.98 -21.28 6.11
C LYS A 93 10.46 -21.11 6.27
N LYS A 94 9.99 -20.84 7.49
CA LYS A 94 8.56 -20.64 7.77
C LYS A 94 8.04 -19.36 7.11
N VAL A 95 8.78 -18.25 7.16
CA VAL A 95 8.44 -16.98 6.48
C VAL A 95 8.35 -17.20 4.98
N PHE A 96 9.32 -17.90 4.38
CA PHE A 96 9.28 -18.26 2.96
C PHE A 96 8.06 -19.13 2.61
N MET A 97 7.72 -20.13 3.44
CA MET A 97 6.52 -20.95 3.21
C MET A 97 5.24 -20.12 3.27
N VAL A 98 5.12 -19.18 4.22
CA VAL A 98 3.98 -18.27 4.31
C VAL A 98 3.87 -17.43 3.04
N SER A 99 5.00 -16.93 2.51
CA SER A 99 4.98 -16.14 1.27
C SER A 99 4.48 -16.94 0.07
N VAL A 100 4.90 -18.20 -0.05
CA VAL A 100 4.45 -19.08 -1.14
C VAL A 100 2.97 -19.42 -0.99
N ILE A 101 2.50 -19.76 0.20
CA ILE A 101 1.09 -20.06 0.46
C ILE A 101 0.23 -18.83 0.15
N ALA A 102 0.61 -17.66 0.64
CA ALA A 102 -0.13 -16.42 0.40
C ALA A 102 -0.18 -16.07 -1.11
N LEU A 103 0.93 -16.24 -1.83
CA LEU A 103 0.97 -16.04 -3.28
C LEU A 103 0.05 -17.03 -4.02
N LEU A 104 0.05 -18.30 -3.63
CA LEU A 104 -0.83 -19.32 -4.21
C LEU A 104 -2.31 -19.00 -3.95
N VAL A 105 -2.67 -18.56 -2.73
CA VAL A 105 -4.04 -18.13 -2.42
C VAL A 105 -4.44 -16.96 -3.33
N THR A 106 -3.56 -15.97 -3.53
CA THR A 106 -3.81 -14.84 -4.45
C THR A 106 -4.06 -15.32 -5.87
N ILE A 107 -3.25 -16.26 -6.37
CA ILE A 107 -3.40 -16.83 -7.72
C ILE A 107 -4.71 -17.60 -7.84
N ILE A 108 -5.05 -18.46 -6.88
CA ILE A 108 -6.29 -19.27 -6.89
C ILE A 108 -7.50 -18.35 -6.93
N ILE A 109 -7.54 -17.31 -6.12
CA ILE A 109 -8.63 -16.32 -6.10
C ILE A 109 -8.67 -15.55 -7.44
N GLY A 110 -7.51 -15.16 -7.99
CA GLY A 110 -7.45 -14.56 -9.31
C GLY A 110 -8.03 -15.46 -10.41
N CYS A 111 -7.67 -16.76 -10.41
CA CYS A 111 -8.21 -17.75 -11.33
C CYS A 111 -9.73 -17.94 -11.17
N TYR A 112 -10.23 -17.90 -9.92
CA TYR A 112 -11.67 -17.95 -9.65
C TYR A 112 -12.40 -16.78 -10.34
N PHE A 113 -11.90 -15.54 -10.21
CA PHE A 113 -12.53 -14.40 -10.83
C PHE A 113 -12.40 -14.37 -12.37
N VAL A 114 -11.28 -14.88 -12.91
CA VAL A 114 -11.13 -15.10 -14.37
C VAL A 114 -12.16 -16.11 -14.89
N TYR A 115 -12.40 -17.19 -14.14
CA TYR A 115 -13.41 -18.19 -14.50
C TYR A 115 -14.83 -17.60 -14.41
N HIS A 116 -15.10 -16.75 -13.42
CA HIS A 116 -16.44 -16.22 -13.16
C HIS A 116 -16.81 -15.03 -14.05
N TYR A 117 -15.89 -14.10 -14.29
CA TYR A 117 -16.13 -12.85 -15.02
C TYR A 117 -15.37 -12.72 -16.35
N GLY A 118 -14.52 -13.68 -16.69
CA GLY A 118 -13.76 -13.65 -17.93
C GLY A 118 -12.35 -13.06 -17.78
N ARG A 119 -11.72 -12.84 -18.95
CA ARG A 119 -10.27 -12.55 -19.01
C ARG A 119 -9.91 -11.09 -18.82
N GLU A 120 -10.84 -10.20 -18.66
CA GLU A 120 -10.60 -8.75 -18.57
C GLU A 120 -9.75 -8.38 -17.34
N ILE A 121 -9.87 -9.13 -16.24
CA ILE A 121 -9.06 -8.95 -15.02
C ILE A 121 -7.61 -9.45 -15.15
N LEU A 122 -7.31 -10.31 -16.15
CA LEU A 122 -5.99 -10.96 -16.29
C LEU A 122 -4.82 -9.97 -16.35
N PRO A 123 -4.83 -8.90 -17.18
CA PRO A 123 -3.71 -7.97 -17.25
C PRO A 123 -3.38 -7.35 -15.89
N LEU A 124 -4.42 -6.94 -15.15
CA LEU A 124 -4.29 -6.35 -13.83
C LEU A 124 -3.73 -7.35 -12.82
N GLY A 125 -4.25 -8.57 -12.80
CA GLY A 125 -3.78 -9.65 -11.92
C GLY A 125 -2.34 -10.05 -12.20
N LEU A 126 -1.96 -10.22 -13.47
CA LEU A 126 -0.59 -10.60 -13.86
C LEU A 126 0.43 -9.51 -13.51
N ILE A 127 0.11 -8.22 -13.75
CA ILE A 127 0.97 -7.11 -13.38
C ILE A 127 1.08 -7.02 -11.86
N GLY A 128 -0.02 -7.21 -11.12
CA GLY A 128 -0.01 -7.24 -9.67
C GLY A 128 0.90 -8.34 -9.10
N LEU A 129 0.80 -9.57 -9.62
CA LEU A 129 1.68 -10.68 -9.25
C LEU A 129 3.15 -10.38 -9.58
N LEU A 130 3.41 -9.80 -10.75
CA LEU A 130 4.74 -9.39 -11.16
C LEU A 130 5.34 -8.39 -10.16
N ILE A 131 4.57 -7.38 -9.76
CA ILE A 131 5.01 -6.40 -8.75
C ILE A 131 5.32 -7.11 -7.43
N ILE A 132 4.45 -7.98 -6.92
CA ILE A 132 4.67 -8.69 -5.66
C ILE A 132 6.01 -9.44 -5.66
N VAL A 133 6.29 -10.21 -6.72
CA VAL A 133 7.49 -11.05 -6.80
C VAL A 133 8.75 -10.24 -7.05
N THR A 134 8.66 -9.13 -7.82
CA THR A 134 9.82 -8.36 -8.25
C THR A 134 10.14 -7.17 -7.36
N TYR A 135 9.23 -6.79 -6.46
CA TYR A 135 9.30 -5.57 -5.66
C TYR A 135 10.65 -5.40 -4.95
N THR A 136 11.03 -6.37 -4.13
CA THR A 136 12.23 -6.27 -3.28
C THR A 136 13.52 -6.37 -4.08
N LYS A 137 13.55 -7.26 -5.08
CA LYS A 137 14.80 -7.57 -5.81
C LYS A 137 15.11 -6.60 -6.94
N TRP A 138 14.06 -6.09 -7.62
CA TRP A 138 14.22 -5.28 -8.84
C TRP A 138 13.57 -3.91 -8.74
N ILE A 139 12.32 -3.81 -8.29
CA ILE A 139 11.60 -2.53 -8.25
C ILE A 139 12.30 -1.55 -7.30
N ASN A 140 12.80 -2.00 -6.14
CA ASN A 140 13.54 -1.17 -5.19
C ASN A 140 14.89 -0.63 -5.72
N ARG A 141 15.33 -1.10 -6.87
CA ARG A 141 16.53 -0.59 -7.57
C ARG A 141 16.22 0.48 -8.62
N SER A 142 14.94 0.77 -8.84
CA SER A 142 14.47 1.83 -9.73
C SER A 142 13.72 2.89 -8.94
N ALA A 143 14.24 4.12 -8.95
CA ALA A 143 13.66 5.21 -8.16
C ALA A 143 12.19 5.49 -8.50
N LEU A 144 11.85 5.49 -9.80
CA LEU A 144 10.48 5.77 -10.24
C LEU A 144 9.54 4.58 -10.03
N LEU A 145 9.99 3.36 -10.36
CA LEU A 145 9.15 2.18 -10.15
C LEU A 145 8.85 1.97 -8.67
N CYS A 146 9.86 2.15 -7.79
CA CYS A 146 9.68 2.03 -6.35
C CYS A 146 8.75 3.12 -5.81
N LEU A 147 8.79 4.34 -6.36
CA LEU A 147 7.92 5.45 -5.97
C LEU A 147 6.45 5.15 -6.24
N ILE A 148 6.13 4.55 -7.40
CA ILE A 148 4.73 4.37 -7.84
C ILE A 148 4.16 2.98 -7.51
N ALA A 149 4.99 1.98 -7.22
CA ALA A 149 4.55 0.61 -7.02
C ALA A 149 3.54 0.42 -5.87
N PRO A 150 3.67 1.07 -4.70
CA PRO A 150 2.69 0.93 -3.63
C PRO A 150 1.31 1.46 -4.01
N GLY A 151 1.26 2.64 -4.64
CA GLY A 151 0.01 3.22 -5.14
C GLY A 151 -0.63 2.38 -6.23
N LEU A 152 0.17 1.82 -7.16
CA LEU A 152 -0.33 0.83 -8.12
C LEU A 152 -0.90 -0.40 -7.41
N GLY A 153 -0.18 -0.94 -6.42
CA GLY A 153 -0.61 -2.11 -5.66
C GLY A 153 -1.95 -1.89 -4.95
N PHE A 154 -2.06 -0.83 -4.17
CA PHE A 154 -3.26 -0.58 -3.36
C PHE A 154 -4.34 0.21 -4.10
N GLY A 155 -4.00 1.36 -4.66
CA GLY A 155 -4.96 2.22 -5.34
C GLY A 155 -5.51 1.56 -6.61
N THR A 156 -4.63 1.19 -7.54
CA THR A 156 -5.05 0.67 -8.84
C THR A 156 -5.48 -0.81 -8.75
N PHE A 157 -4.63 -1.69 -8.18
CA PHE A 157 -4.88 -3.13 -8.26
C PHE A 157 -5.81 -3.64 -7.16
N ILE A 158 -5.67 -3.20 -5.90
CA ILE A 158 -6.58 -3.66 -4.86
C ILE A 158 -7.93 -2.94 -5.00
N VAL A 159 -8.00 -1.62 -5.11
CA VAL A 159 -9.29 -0.93 -5.25
C VAL A 159 -9.94 -1.27 -6.59
N GLY A 160 -9.25 -1.03 -7.73
CA GLY A 160 -9.81 -1.26 -9.06
C GLY A 160 -10.07 -2.74 -9.35
N GLY A 161 -9.15 -3.62 -8.94
CA GLY A 161 -9.31 -5.07 -9.08
C GLY A 161 -10.44 -5.62 -8.21
N SER A 162 -10.58 -5.14 -6.96
CA SER A 162 -11.70 -5.53 -6.10
C SER A 162 -13.03 -5.02 -6.65
N TYR A 163 -13.08 -3.80 -7.19
CA TYR A 163 -14.28 -3.30 -7.86
C TYR A 163 -14.71 -4.25 -8.98
N PHE A 164 -13.79 -4.65 -9.87
CA PHE A 164 -14.09 -5.63 -10.91
C PHE A 164 -14.52 -6.98 -10.34
N CYS A 165 -13.81 -7.49 -9.33
CA CYS A 165 -14.16 -8.75 -8.68
C CYS A 165 -15.56 -8.74 -8.04
N ILE A 166 -16.03 -7.58 -7.62
CA ILE A 166 -17.33 -7.39 -6.97
C ILE A 166 -18.44 -7.21 -8.00
N THR A 167 -18.19 -6.45 -9.08
CA THR A 167 -19.21 -6.04 -10.05
C THR A 167 -19.16 -6.80 -11.39
N GLY A 168 -18.00 -7.34 -11.77
CA GLY A 168 -17.76 -7.97 -13.07
C GLY A 168 -17.38 -7.01 -14.19
N GLU A 169 -17.25 -5.71 -13.93
CA GLU A 169 -16.94 -4.70 -14.94
C GLU A 169 -15.95 -3.63 -14.44
N PHE A 170 -15.33 -2.91 -15.37
CA PHE A 170 -14.58 -1.70 -15.08
C PHE A 170 -15.39 -0.46 -15.43
N ASN A 171 -15.25 0.60 -14.62
CA ASN A 171 -15.92 1.87 -14.84
C ASN A 171 -14.90 3.02 -14.86
N ASN A 172 -15.04 3.96 -15.79
CA ASN A 172 -14.11 5.08 -15.94
C ASN A 172 -14.06 6.01 -14.71
N SER A 173 -15.20 6.28 -14.07
CA SER A 173 -15.24 7.12 -12.87
C SER A 173 -14.58 6.44 -11.69
N MET A 174 -14.67 5.11 -11.57
CA MET A 174 -13.95 4.34 -10.56
C MET A 174 -12.43 4.56 -10.66
N TRP A 175 -11.86 4.53 -11.88
CA TRP A 175 -10.43 4.74 -12.07
C TRP A 175 -9.95 6.11 -11.56
N LEU A 176 -10.73 7.17 -11.73
CA LEU A 176 -10.40 8.50 -11.20
C LEU A 176 -10.36 8.51 -9.67
N ILE A 177 -11.30 7.81 -9.03
CA ILE A 177 -11.34 7.68 -7.56
C ILE A 177 -10.11 6.93 -7.04
N THR A 178 -9.65 5.87 -7.74
CA THR A 178 -8.48 5.08 -7.34
C THR A 178 -7.17 5.87 -7.33
N ILE A 179 -7.09 7.00 -8.03
CA ILE A 179 -5.91 7.89 -8.03
C ILE A 179 -5.69 8.51 -6.64
N ILE A 180 -6.74 8.72 -5.86
CA ILE A 180 -6.62 9.29 -4.50
C ILE A 180 -5.80 8.36 -3.58
N PRO A 181 -6.18 7.08 -3.35
CA PRO A 181 -5.36 6.16 -2.59
C PRO A 181 -4.01 5.85 -3.28
N PHE A 182 -3.93 5.87 -4.62
CA PHE A 182 -2.66 5.76 -5.33
C PHE A 182 -1.65 6.82 -4.85
N LEU A 183 -2.04 8.08 -4.80
CA LEU A 183 -1.16 9.18 -4.42
C LEU A 183 -0.81 9.14 -2.92
N THR A 184 -1.78 8.90 -2.06
CA THR A 184 -1.56 8.90 -0.60
C THR A 184 -0.72 7.70 -0.14
N ILE A 185 -0.87 6.53 -0.77
CA ILE A 185 -0.10 5.33 -0.41
C ILE A 185 1.32 5.36 -1.03
N ASN A 186 1.51 6.00 -2.18
CA ASN A 186 2.87 6.29 -2.65
C ASN A 186 3.62 7.19 -1.66
N ASN A 187 2.96 8.19 -1.09
CA ASN A 187 3.53 9.04 -0.05
C ASN A 187 3.83 8.24 1.24
N LEU A 188 3.00 7.24 1.58
CA LEU A 188 3.26 6.37 2.73
C LEU A 188 4.64 5.73 2.62
N LEU A 189 4.93 5.06 1.50
CA LEU A 189 6.20 4.39 1.32
C LEU A 189 7.36 5.38 1.13
N LEU A 190 7.16 6.46 0.36
CA LEU A 190 8.19 7.46 0.10
C LEU A 190 8.79 8.01 1.41
N LEU A 191 7.95 8.32 2.38
CA LEU A 191 8.41 8.81 3.68
C LEU A 191 9.00 7.72 4.55
N ASN A 192 8.39 6.52 4.55
CA ASN A 192 8.89 5.39 5.35
C ASN A 192 10.28 4.90 4.91
N GLN A 193 10.77 5.31 3.73
CA GLN A 193 12.12 5.03 3.24
C GLN A 193 13.20 5.96 3.83
N TYR A 194 12.83 7.10 4.44
CA TYR A 194 13.82 8.08 4.90
C TYR A 194 14.76 7.55 5.98
N PRO A 195 14.29 6.85 7.02
CA PRO A 195 15.17 6.30 8.06
C PRO A 195 16.16 5.26 7.52
N ASP A 196 15.81 4.60 6.42
CA ASP A 196 16.54 3.44 5.90
C ASP A 196 17.49 3.80 4.73
N ILE A 197 17.59 5.09 4.32
CA ILE A 197 18.36 5.54 3.14
C ILE A 197 19.80 4.98 3.13
N ASP A 198 20.54 5.08 4.23
CA ASP A 198 21.94 4.68 4.29
C ASP A 198 22.09 3.15 4.27
N ALA A 199 21.22 2.43 4.96
CA ALA A 199 21.19 0.96 4.98
C ALA A 199 20.78 0.40 3.62
N ASP A 200 19.72 0.90 3.02
CA ASP A 200 19.20 0.51 1.71
C ASP A 200 20.24 0.72 0.60
N LYS A 201 20.91 1.86 0.59
CA LYS A 201 21.99 2.15 -0.33
C LYS A 201 23.13 1.12 -0.25
N SER A 202 23.44 0.64 0.95
CA SER A 202 24.54 -0.29 1.20
C SER A 202 24.33 -1.70 0.60
N VAL A 203 23.08 -2.05 0.25
CA VAL A 203 22.71 -3.32 -0.41
C VAL A 203 22.28 -3.14 -1.87
N GLY A 204 22.53 -1.95 -2.45
CA GLY A 204 22.29 -1.65 -3.86
C GLY A 204 20.83 -1.28 -4.20
N ARG A 205 20.01 -0.91 -3.20
CA ARG A 205 18.73 -0.26 -3.45
C ARG A 205 18.96 1.15 -4.03
N ASN A 206 18.02 1.61 -4.85
CA ASN A 206 18.11 2.91 -5.51
C ASN A 206 16.73 3.54 -5.65
N HIS A 207 15.98 3.54 -4.52
CA HIS A 207 14.67 4.20 -4.44
C HIS A 207 14.79 5.73 -4.50
N PHE A 208 13.65 6.42 -4.59
CA PHE A 208 13.60 7.85 -4.90
C PHE A 208 14.45 8.72 -3.95
N PRO A 209 14.38 8.58 -2.60
CA PRO A 209 15.21 9.31 -1.67
C PRO A 209 16.72 9.07 -1.82
N ILE A 210 17.15 7.86 -2.22
CA ILE A 210 18.57 7.56 -2.46
C ILE A 210 19.05 8.27 -3.74
N LYS A 211 18.27 8.21 -4.82
CA LYS A 211 18.68 8.72 -6.12
C LYS A 211 18.61 10.25 -6.21
N TYR A 212 17.53 10.83 -5.71
CA TYR A 212 17.24 12.27 -5.90
C TYR A 212 17.34 13.09 -4.61
N GLY A 213 17.55 12.43 -3.48
CA GLY A 213 17.72 13.07 -2.17
C GLY A 213 16.41 13.48 -1.49
N VAL A 214 16.53 13.86 -0.22
CA VAL A 214 15.40 14.20 0.66
C VAL A 214 14.61 15.41 0.15
N LYS A 215 15.29 16.45 -0.37
CA LYS A 215 14.61 17.67 -0.87
C LYS A 215 13.66 17.38 -2.02
N ALA A 216 14.13 16.64 -3.04
CA ALA A 216 13.30 16.25 -4.18
C ALA A 216 12.16 15.32 -3.74
N SER A 217 12.43 14.40 -2.82
CA SER A 217 11.42 13.50 -2.26
C SER A 217 10.33 14.26 -1.51
N THR A 218 10.69 15.29 -0.73
CA THR A 218 9.73 16.16 -0.05
C THR A 218 8.86 16.93 -1.05
N ALA A 219 9.45 17.45 -2.14
CA ALA A 219 8.70 18.13 -3.20
C ALA A 219 7.68 17.18 -3.88
N VAL A 220 8.07 15.94 -4.18
CA VAL A 220 7.17 14.93 -4.75
C VAL A 220 6.07 14.56 -3.76
N TYR A 221 6.40 14.42 -2.48
CA TYR A 221 5.43 14.16 -1.42
C TYR A 221 4.36 15.25 -1.37
N ILE A 222 4.77 16.53 -1.39
CA ILE A 222 3.85 17.68 -1.41
C ILE A 222 3.00 17.65 -2.68
N LEU A 223 3.63 17.43 -3.85
CA LEU A 223 2.92 17.34 -5.12
C LEU A 223 1.82 16.28 -5.07
N PHE A 224 2.12 15.07 -4.59
CA PHE A 224 1.14 13.99 -4.47
C PHE A 224 0.01 14.32 -3.48
N SER A 225 0.36 14.95 -2.33
CA SER A 225 -0.64 15.36 -1.34
C SER A 225 -1.61 16.41 -1.89
N VAL A 226 -1.08 17.44 -2.54
CA VAL A 226 -1.89 18.51 -3.14
C VAL A 226 -2.72 17.95 -4.31
N SER A 227 -2.12 17.13 -5.16
CA SER A 227 -2.84 16.51 -6.30
C SER A 227 -4.01 15.64 -5.84
N ALA A 228 -3.85 14.86 -4.75
CA ALA A 228 -4.93 14.05 -4.20
C ALA A 228 -6.09 14.92 -3.69
N GLN A 229 -5.79 16.04 -3.02
CA GLN A 229 -6.79 16.99 -2.53
C GLN A 229 -7.52 17.69 -3.68
N LEU A 230 -6.77 18.19 -4.66
CA LEU A 230 -7.35 18.85 -5.85
C LEU A 230 -8.23 17.89 -6.65
N LEU A 231 -7.80 16.62 -6.80
CA LEU A 231 -8.60 15.60 -7.48
C LEU A 231 -9.91 15.34 -6.73
N LEU A 232 -9.88 15.20 -5.40
CA LEU A 232 -11.09 14.99 -4.61
C LEU A 232 -12.06 16.18 -4.78
N ILE A 233 -11.55 17.40 -4.69
CA ILE A 233 -12.36 18.62 -4.89
C ILE A 233 -12.97 18.63 -6.30
N TYR A 234 -12.16 18.32 -7.32
CA TYR A 234 -12.63 18.22 -8.70
C TYR A 234 -13.76 17.19 -8.88
N LEU A 235 -13.61 15.99 -8.28
CA LEU A 235 -14.62 14.93 -8.38
C LEU A 235 -15.95 15.34 -7.72
N VAL A 236 -15.90 16.12 -6.66
CA VAL A 236 -17.11 16.66 -6.01
C VAL A 236 -17.73 17.79 -6.84
N ILE A 237 -16.94 18.74 -7.34
CA ILE A 237 -17.44 19.86 -8.17
C ILE A 237 -18.05 19.33 -9.49
N SER A 238 -17.44 18.29 -10.07
CA SER A 238 -17.95 17.64 -11.29
C SER A 238 -19.10 16.66 -11.04
N ALA A 239 -19.65 16.62 -9.82
CA ALA A 239 -20.76 15.74 -9.40
C ALA A 239 -20.49 14.24 -9.60
N GLN A 240 -19.23 13.82 -9.67
CA GLN A 240 -18.84 12.40 -9.70
C GLN A 240 -18.81 11.79 -8.29
N LEU A 241 -18.70 12.63 -7.26
CA LEU A 241 -18.76 12.25 -5.84
C LEU A 241 -19.74 13.16 -5.09
N PRO A 242 -20.37 12.67 -4.03
CA PRO A 242 -21.25 13.48 -3.19
C PRO A 242 -20.45 14.54 -2.42
N SER A 243 -21.10 15.63 -2.01
CA SER A 243 -20.45 16.75 -1.31
C SER A 243 -19.78 16.33 0.01
N TYR A 244 -20.32 15.35 0.71
CA TYR A 244 -19.70 14.83 1.94
C TYR A 244 -18.42 14.03 1.70
N ALA A 245 -18.10 13.63 0.48
CA ALA A 245 -16.77 13.08 0.17
C ALA A 245 -15.64 14.05 0.55
N LEU A 246 -15.92 15.37 0.61
CA LEU A 246 -14.96 16.38 1.08
C LEU A 246 -14.49 16.16 2.53
N PHE A 247 -15.21 15.38 3.35
CA PHE A 247 -14.71 14.99 4.68
C PHE A 247 -13.39 14.20 4.60
N ALA A 248 -13.10 13.54 3.48
CA ALA A 248 -11.82 12.89 3.29
C ALA A 248 -10.63 13.86 3.19
N ILE A 249 -10.86 15.16 3.03
CA ILE A 249 -9.80 16.19 3.15
C ILE A 249 -9.23 16.23 4.58
N LEU A 250 -10.05 15.98 5.62
CA LEU A 250 -9.60 16.06 7.00
C LEU A 250 -8.39 15.14 7.28
N PRO A 251 -8.44 13.82 7.00
CA PRO A 251 -7.26 12.98 7.14
C PRO A 251 -6.13 13.35 6.17
N MET A 252 -6.41 13.89 4.97
CA MET A 252 -5.36 14.35 4.06
C MET A 252 -4.53 15.50 4.65
N LEU A 253 -5.09 16.32 5.54
CA LEU A 253 -4.34 17.40 6.22
C LEU A 253 -3.20 16.87 7.09
N LEU A 254 -3.24 15.62 7.53
CA LEU A 254 -2.15 14.97 8.26
C LEU A 254 -0.86 14.88 7.43
N SER A 255 -0.96 14.90 6.10
CA SER A 255 0.20 14.96 5.21
C SER A 255 1.06 16.20 5.45
N TYR A 256 0.48 17.33 5.84
CA TYR A 256 1.23 18.55 6.13
C TYR A 256 2.03 18.44 7.44
N ILE A 257 1.53 17.68 8.43
CA ILE A 257 2.31 17.34 9.62
C ILE A 257 3.54 16.50 9.22
N ALA A 258 3.37 15.52 8.34
CA ALA A 258 4.47 14.74 7.81
C ALA A 258 5.49 15.61 7.06
N VAL A 259 5.03 16.56 6.22
CA VAL A 259 5.90 17.53 5.52
C VAL A 259 6.75 18.35 6.49
N VAL A 260 6.17 18.81 7.60
CA VAL A 260 6.92 19.54 8.64
C VAL A 260 8.07 18.66 9.19
N GLY A 261 7.81 17.37 9.43
CA GLY A 261 8.84 16.41 9.86
C GLY A 261 9.92 16.23 8.80
N MET A 262 9.52 16.08 7.52
CA MET A 262 10.46 15.91 6.40
C MET A 262 11.39 17.12 6.25
N LEU A 263 10.87 18.34 6.39
CA LEU A 263 11.64 19.57 6.26
C LEU A 263 12.58 19.80 7.46
N LYS A 264 12.14 19.42 8.67
CA LYS A 264 12.92 19.65 9.90
C LYS A 264 13.99 18.59 10.14
N LEU A 265 13.68 17.32 9.89
CA LEU A 265 14.48 16.18 10.35
C LEU A 265 15.11 15.40 9.18
N GLY A 266 14.55 15.51 7.95
CA GLY A 266 15.06 14.75 6.81
C GLY A 266 15.12 13.24 7.13
N LYS A 267 16.29 12.62 6.94
CA LYS A 267 16.50 11.19 7.21
C LYS A 267 16.39 10.80 8.69
N ASP A 268 16.53 11.75 9.59
CA ASP A 268 16.45 11.52 11.04
C ASP A 268 14.99 11.55 11.56
N ILE A 269 14.01 11.52 10.67
CA ILE A 269 12.56 11.63 10.99
C ILE A 269 12.09 10.54 11.95
N ALA A 270 12.74 9.37 11.97
CA ALA A 270 12.45 8.29 12.93
C ALA A 270 12.69 8.69 14.39
N SER A 271 13.48 9.75 14.65
CA SER A 271 13.68 10.29 15.99
C SER A 271 12.41 10.89 16.60
N GLN A 272 11.44 11.23 15.74
CA GLN A 272 10.15 11.77 16.13
C GLN A 272 9.01 11.01 15.39
N PRO A 273 8.60 9.84 15.91
CA PRO A 273 7.69 8.91 15.21
C PRO A 273 6.30 9.49 14.92
N GLN A 274 5.88 10.58 15.57
CA GLN A 274 4.61 11.24 15.29
C GLN A 274 4.46 11.69 13.83
N PHE A 275 5.55 12.06 13.15
CA PHE A 275 5.52 12.47 11.74
C PHE A 275 5.26 11.28 10.80
N LEU A 276 5.88 10.13 11.10
CA LEU A 276 5.60 8.87 10.40
C LEU A 276 4.19 8.37 10.70
N ALA A 277 3.73 8.49 11.95
CA ALA A 277 2.37 8.14 12.34
C ALA A 277 1.31 8.98 11.61
N ALA A 278 1.54 10.29 11.45
CA ALA A 278 0.67 11.18 10.67
C ALA A 278 0.57 10.75 9.19
N ASN A 279 1.70 10.35 8.58
CA ASN A 279 1.74 9.83 7.23
C ASN A 279 0.95 8.52 7.08
N VAL A 280 1.12 7.58 8.01
CA VAL A 280 0.37 6.31 8.05
C VAL A 280 -1.12 6.56 8.23
N ALA A 281 -1.48 7.44 9.18
CA ALA A 281 -2.88 7.80 9.43
C ALA A 281 -3.53 8.46 8.20
N CYS A 282 -2.83 9.39 7.53
CA CYS A 282 -3.29 9.99 6.28
C CYS A 282 -3.62 8.91 5.24
N SER A 283 -2.72 7.96 5.03
CA SER A 283 -2.85 6.95 3.97
C SER A 283 -3.93 5.90 4.25
N ILE A 284 -4.25 5.64 5.52
CA ILE A 284 -5.30 4.70 5.93
C ILE A 284 -6.66 5.41 6.02
N LEU A 285 -6.71 6.56 6.72
CA LEU A 285 -7.96 7.24 7.00
C LEU A 285 -8.56 7.94 5.77
N THR A 286 -7.73 8.37 4.80
CA THR A 286 -8.26 9.00 3.59
C THR A 286 -9.16 8.06 2.79
N PRO A 287 -8.72 6.87 2.35
CA PRO A 287 -9.61 5.94 1.65
C PRO A 287 -10.72 5.39 2.55
N LEU A 288 -10.51 5.29 3.86
CA LEU A 288 -11.55 4.85 4.80
C LEU A 288 -12.69 5.87 4.90
N VAL A 289 -12.37 7.15 5.13
CA VAL A 289 -13.39 8.21 5.21
C VAL A 289 -14.10 8.35 3.87
N LEU A 290 -13.35 8.30 2.75
CA LEU A 290 -13.94 8.32 1.42
C LEU A 290 -14.92 7.15 1.23
N ALA A 291 -14.54 5.93 1.62
CA ALA A 291 -15.42 4.78 1.56
C ALA A 291 -16.71 4.97 2.38
N ILE A 292 -16.58 5.44 3.62
CA ILE A 292 -17.71 5.69 4.50
C ILE A 292 -18.67 6.72 3.87
N THR A 293 -18.13 7.81 3.33
CA THR A 293 -18.96 8.88 2.72
C THR A 293 -19.70 8.44 1.46
N LEU A 294 -19.27 7.38 0.78
CA LEU A 294 -19.95 6.84 -0.39
C LEU A 294 -21.08 5.85 -0.04
N LEU A 295 -21.24 5.50 1.22
CA LEU A 295 -22.31 4.60 1.69
C LEU A 295 -23.58 5.36 2.14
N PHE A 296 -23.53 6.69 2.23
CA PHE A 296 -24.62 7.58 2.60
C PHE A 296 -25.06 8.46 1.43
#